data_66402f507d6479993cf72b7d2b085f68
#
_entry.id   66402f507d6479993cf72b7d2b085f68
#
_cell.length_a   1.000
_cell.length_b   1.000
_cell.length_c   1.000
_cell.angle_alpha   90.00
_cell.angle_beta   90.00
_cell.angle_gamma   90.00
#
_symmetry.space_group_name_H-M   'P 1'
#
loop_
_entity.id
_entity.type
_entity.pdbx_description
1 polymer ?
#
loop_
_entity_poly.entity_id
_entity_poly.type
_entity_poly.pdbx_seq_one_letter_code
_entity_poly.pdbx_strand_id
1 'polypeptide(L)'
;KIDIIVKKADATITTIPNAINDLAYSGEEQNLITEGSAEGGKVVYSLDGNTFTEDVPTATNAGEYTVYYNVVGDENHNGVEDTNAIVVTIKKATLTITAEDKSVTYGEEAPTYSVAYSGWKAQDNEDVLVGEITFECEYNTNSNVGTYAINISGVEAQNYEITFVSGVLTVNKANATITNNPNAINDLVYSGEEQTLITEGSAEGGK
;
A
#
# COMPACT_ATOMS: atom_id res chain seq x y z
N LYS A 1 -15.48 7.08 -76.43
CA LYS A 1 -15.76 7.46 -75.05
C LYS A 1 -14.44 7.31 -74.29
N ILE A 2 -13.99 8.38 -73.63
CA ILE A 2 -12.82 8.36 -72.81
C ILE A 2 -13.34 8.37 -71.35
N ASP A 3 -13.03 7.31 -70.59
CA ASP A 3 -13.39 7.22 -69.20
C ASP A 3 -12.17 7.77 -68.37
N ILE A 4 -12.41 8.80 -67.61
CA ILE A 4 -11.41 9.38 -66.69
C ILE A 4 -11.72 8.83 -65.28
N ILE A 5 -10.73 8.16 -64.70
CA ILE A 5 -10.81 7.65 -63.34
C ILE A 5 -9.93 8.55 -62.44
N VAL A 6 -10.53 9.17 -61.47
CA VAL A 6 -9.81 9.90 -60.38
C VAL A 6 -9.63 8.92 -59.24
N LYS A 7 -8.39 8.68 -58.85
CA LYS A 7 -8.04 7.80 -57.71
C LYS A 7 -8.00 8.62 -56.41
N LYS A 8 -8.27 7.98 -55.29
CA LYS A 8 -8.04 8.54 -53.98
C LYS A 8 -6.56 8.85 -53.77
N ALA A 9 -6.26 9.94 -53.10
CA ALA A 9 -4.94 10.21 -52.52
C ALA A 9 -4.78 9.42 -51.19
N ASP A 10 -3.60 9.33 -50.66
CA ASP A 10 -3.40 8.75 -49.34
C ASP A 10 -3.51 9.83 -48.25
N ALA A 11 -4.13 9.53 -47.12
CA ALA A 11 -4.15 10.39 -45.95
C ALA A 11 -2.74 10.50 -45.33
N THR A 12 -2.46 11.59 -44.64
CA THR A 12 -1.15 11.85 -44.03
C THR A 12 -1.31 12.21 -42.57
N ILE A 13 -0.55 11.53 -41.67
CA ILE A 13 -0.49 11.88 -40.26
C ILE A 13 0.27 13.19 -40.10
N THR A 14 -0.37 14.19 -39.50
CA THR A 14 0.22 15.52 -39.26
C THR A 14 0.73 15.68 -37.82
N THR A 15 0.11 14.98 -36.87
CA THR A 15 0.60 14.86 -35.49
C THR A 15 0.58 13.39 -35.08
N ILE A 16 1.75 12.87 -34.74
CA ILE A 16 1.89 11.50 -34.25
C ILE A 16 1.48 11.46 -32.76
N PRO A 17 0.56 10.54 -32.37
CA PRO A 17 0.25 10.31 -30.97
C PRO A 17 1.51 9.90 -30.19
N ASN A 18 1.66 10.36 -28.96
CA ASN A 18 2.79 10.00 -28.10
C ASN A 18 2.32 9.53 -26.73
N ALA A 19 3.09 8.63 -26.11
CA ALA A 19 2.85 8.19 -24.74
C ALA A 19 2.84 9.39 -23.78
N ILE A 20 1.89 9.42 -22.84
CA ILE A 20 1.96 10.30 -21.69
C ILE A 20 2.84 9.61 -20.65
N ASN A 21 3.94 10.28 -20.31
CA ASN A 21 4.94 9.74 -19.39
C ASN A 21 4.57 9.99 -17.94
N ASP A 22 5.19 9.20 -17.04
CA ASP A 22 5.09 9.33 -15.58
C ASP A 22 3.67 9.23 -15.00
N LEU A 23 2.77 8.56 -15.72
CA LEU A 23 1.46 8.24 -15.17
C LEU A 23 1.63 7.35 -13.93
N ALA A 24 0.86 7.67 -12.89
CA ALA A 24 0.76 6.89 -11.67
C ALA A 24 -0.71 6.74 -11.30
N TYR A 25 -1.06 5.62 -10.67
CA TYR A 25 -2.40 5.35 -10.22
C TYR A 25 -2.91 6.51 -9.34
N SER A 26 -4.04 7.05 -9.74
CA SER A 26 -4.70 8.19 -9.09
C SER A 26 -6.10 7.84 -8.55
N GLY A 27 -6.63 6.67 -8.90
CA GLY A 27 -8.02 6.28 -8.69
C GLY A 27 -8.99 6.84 -9.74
N GLU A 28 -8.49 7.69 -10.64
CA GLU A 28 -9.27 8.33 -11.70
C GLU A 28 -8.80 7.84 -13.08
N GLU A 29 -9.71 7.96 -14.06
CA GLU A 29 -9.40 7.64 -15.45
C GLU A 29 -8.39 8.64 -16.04
N GLN A 30 -7.37 8.15 -16.74
CA GLN A 30 -6.30 8.96 -17.31
C GLN A 30 -6.11 8.64 -18.79
N ASN A 31 -5.87 9.66 -19.61
CA ASN A 31 -5.46 9.47 -21.01
C ASN A 31 -4.09 8.80 -21.04
N LEU A 32 -3.92 7.81 -21.92
CA LEU A 32 -2.66 7.07 -22.08
C LEU A 32 -1.71 7.78 -23.05
N ILE A 33 -2.27 8.46 -24.05
CA ILE A 33 -1.50 9.10 -25.13
C ILE A 33 -2.03 10.52 -25.40
N THR A 34 -1.22 11.31 -26.08
CA THR A 34 -1.67 12.56 -26.69
C THR A 34 -2.47 12.26 -27.95
N GLU A 35 -3.46 13.11 -28.25
CA GLU A 35 -4.25 13.01 -29.48
C GLU A 35 -3.38 13.22 -30.72
N GLY A 36 -3.60 12.39 -31.74
CA GLY A 36 -3.00 12.53 -33.07
C GLY A 36 -3.88 13.32 -34.01
N SER A 37 -3.33 13.75 -35.16
CA SER A 37 -4.09 14.39 -36.23
C SER A 37 -3.63 13.91 -37.61
N ALA A 38 -4.53 13.97 -38.58
CA ALA A 38 -4.26 13.59 -39.97
C ALA A 38 -4.93 14.55 -40.93
N GLU A 39 -4.31 14.75 -42.10
CA GLU A 39 -4.92 15.40 -43.26
C GLU A 39 -5.48 14.31 -44.18
N GLY A 40 -6.72 14.54 -44.69
CA GLY A 40 -7.43 13.59 -45.55
C GLY A 40 -8.05 12.41 -44.80
N GLY A 41 -8.19 12.50 -43.46
CA GLY A 41 -8.79 11.45 -42.63
C GLY A 41 -8.80 11.77 -41.17
N LYS A 42 -9.07 10.73 -40.34
CA LYS A 42 -9.11 10.81 -38.89
C LYS A 42 -8.19 9.73 -38.26
N VAL A 43 -7.49 10.11 -37.22
CA VAL A 43 -6.74 9.14 -36.40
C VAL A 43 -7.72 8.35 -35.56
N VAL A 44 -7.57 7.04 -35.52
CA VAL A 44 -8.36 6.11 -34.69
C VAL A 44 -7.41 5.25 -33.85
N TYR A 45 -7.86 4.86 -32.68
CA TYR A 45 -7.05 4.18 -31.67
C TYR A 45 -7.66 2.86 -31.24
N SER A 46 -6.81 1.96 -30.74
CA SER A 46 -7.22 0.65 -30.23
C SER A 46 -6.30 0.20 -29.09
N LEU A 47 -6.86 -0.48 -28.08
CA LEU A 47 -6.10 -1.18 -27.03
C LEU A 47 -5.93 -2.68 -27.32
N ASP A 48 -6.71 -3.25 -28.25
CA ASP A 48 -6.68 -4.67 -28.61
C ASP A 48 -6.10 -4.94 -30.00
N GLY A 49 -5.78 -3.88 -30.75
CA GLY A 49 -5.28 -3.95 -32.13
C GLY A 49 -6.34 -4.34 -33.18
N ASN A 50 -7.60 -4.51 -32.78
CA ASN A 50 -8.68 -4.98 -33.68
C ASN A 50 -9.84 -3.97 -33.76
N THR A 51 -10.27 -3.42 -32.64
CA THR A 51 -11.40 -2.49 -32.57
C THR A 51 -10.87 -1.08 -32.44
N PHE A 52 -11.06 -0.26 -33.47
CA PHE A 52 -10.57 1.11 -33.51
C PHE A 52 -11.71 2.12 -33.34
N THR A 53 -11.50 3.15 -32.53
CA THR A 53 -12.41 4.27 -32.28
C THR A 53 -11.67 5.61 -32.41
N GLU A 54 -12.42 6.72 -32.55
CA GLU A 54 -11.85 8.08 -32.55
C GLU A 54 -11.47 8.57 -31.14
N ASP A 55 -11.96 7.90 -30.09
CA ASP A 55 -11.69 8.30 -28.71
C ASP A 55 -10.26 7.98 -28.32
N VAL A 56 -9.59 8.94 -27.66
CA VAL A 56 -8.24 8.74 -27.10
C VAL A 56 -8.31 7.68 -25.98
N PRO A 57 -7.51 6.62 -26.04
CA PRO A 57 -7.56 5.56 -25.04
C PRO A 57 -7.22 6.03 -23.65
N THR A 58 -8.02 5.57 -22.67
CA THR A 58 -7.87 5.87 -21.25
C THR A 58 -7.72 4.59 -20.44
N ALA A 59 -7.17 4.71 -19.23
CA ALA A 59 -7.16 3.65 -18.24
C ALA A 59 -7.11 4.22 -16.82
N THR A 60 -7.61 3.43 -15.85
CA THR A 60 -7.58 3.78 -14.43
C THR A 60 -6.52 2.99 -13.68
N ASN A 61 -6.43 1.67 -13.92
CA ASN A 61 -5.59 0.77 -13.12
C ASN A 61 -4.09 0.90 -13.46
N ALA A 62 -3.25 0.62 -12.47
CA ALA A 62 -1.82 0.45 -12.70
C ALA A 62 -1.55 -0.77 -13.60
N GLY A 63 -0.65 -0.59 -14.56
CA GLY A 63 -0.33 -1.63 -15.54
C GLY A 63 0.38 -1.07 -16.77
N GLU A 64 0.71 -1.97 -17.69
CA GLU A 64 1.26 -1.63 -18.99
C GLU A 64 0.17 -1.78 -20.04
N TYR A 65 0.02 -0.77 -20.90
CA TYR A 65 -0.97 -0.68 -21.95
C TYR A 65 -0.30 -0.49 -23.30
N THR A 66 -0.76 -1.25 -24.29
CA THR A 66 -0.33 -1.08 -25.68
C THR A 66 -1.43 -0.38 -26.45
N VAL A 67 -1.10 0.77 -27.03
CA VAL A 67 -2.03 1.55 -27.86
C VAL A 67 -1.60 1.44 -29.31
N TYR A 68 -2.52 1.01 -30.16
CA TYR A 68 -2.40 0.99 -31.62
C TYR A 68 -3.12 2.21 -32.19
N TYR A 69 -2.68 2.73 -33.33
CA TYR A 69 -3.38 3.80 -34.03
C TYR A 69 -3.29 3.61 -35.54
N ASN A 70 -4.36 4.01 -36.24
CA ASN A 70 -4.48 4.00 -37.68
C ASN A 70 -5.07 5.33 -38.14
N VAL A 71 -5.08 5.57 -39.46
CA VAL A 71 -5.84 6.66 -40.07
C VAL A 71 -6.94 6.07 -40.95
N VAL A 72 -8.17 6.43 -40.66
CA VAL A 72 -9.32 6.19 -41.54
C VAL A 72 -9.43 7.34 -42.51
N GLY A 73 -9.22 7.08 -43.82
CA GLY A 73 -9.31 8.06 -44.88
C GLY A 73 -10.75 8.56 -45.08
N ASP A 74 -10.88 9.77 -45.57
CA ASP A 74 -12.16 10.36 -45.95
C ASP A 74 -12.67 9.87 -47.34
N GLU A 75 -13.66 10.54 -47.92
CA GLU A 75 -14.23 10.16 -49.21
C GLU A 75 -13.21 10.22 -50.34
N ASN A 76 -12.20 11.08 -50.26
CA ASN A 76 -11.19 11.31 -51.30
C ASN A 76 -9.82 10.71 -50.97
N HIS A 77 -9.64 10.16 -49.79
CA HIS A 77 -8.35 9.62 -49.33
C HIS A 77 -8.46 8.14 -48.92
N ASN A 78 -7.37 7.42 -49.16
CA ASN A 78 -7.18 6.09 -48.58
C ASN A 78 -6.74 6.24 -47.12
N GLY A 79 -7.10 5.31 -46.24
CA GLY A 79 -6.57 5.22 -44.89
C GLY A 79 -5.09 4.80 -44.91
N VAL A 80 -4.45 5.00 -43.76
CA VAL A 80 -3.09 4.54 -43.48
C VAL A 80 -3.14 3.61 -42.28
N GLU A 81 -2.73 2.37 -42.48
CA GLU A 81 -2.54 1.43 -41.41
C GLU A 81 -1.12 1.58 -40.87
N ASP A 82 -0.98 1.89 -39.57
CA ASP A 82 0.29 1.92 -38.89
C ASP A 82 0.39 0.70 -37.94
N THR A 83 1.45 -0.07 -38.09
CA THR A 83 1.70 -1.25 -37.26
C THR A 83 2.48 -0.91 -35.99
N ASN A 84 2.83 0.39 -35.80
CA ASN A 84 3.53 0.81 -34.60
C ASN A 84 2.58 0.80 -33.40
N ALA A 85 3.12 0.35 -32.29
CA ALA A 85 2.43 0.34 -31.01
C ALA A 85 3.13 1.29 -30.04
N ILE A 86 2.34 2.04 -29.28
CA ILE A 86 2.81 2.91 -28.22
C ILE A 86 2.59 2.17 -26.90
N VAL A 87 3.67 1.91 -26.14
CA VAL A 87 3.58 1.31 -24.82
C VAL A 87 3.54 2.42 -23.77
N VAL A 88 2.56 2.35 -22.89
CA VAL A 88 2.33 3.30 -21.81
C VAL A 88 2.20 2.57 -20.48
N THR A 89 2.85 3.04 -19.46
CA THR A 89 2.78 2.45 -18.10
C THR A 89 2.12 3.42 -17.13
N ILE A 90 1.08 2.97 -16.46
CA ILE A 90 0.57 3.58 -15.22
C ILE A 90 1.25 2.87 -14.06
N LYS A 91 2.12 3.58 -13.33
CA LYS A 91 2.84 3.06 -12.17
C LYS A 91 1.88 2.83 -11.00
N LYS A 92 2.17 1.87 -10.12
CA LYS A 92 1.47 1.71 -8.85
C LYS A 92 1.68 2.94 -7.96
N ALA A 93 0.64 3.32 -7.21
CA ALA A 93 0.78 4.31 -6.14
C ALA A 93 1.41 3.66 -4.90
N THR A 94 2.07 4.45 -4.05
CA THR A 94 2.58 3.96 -2.76
C THR A 94 1.47 4.02 -1.72
N LEU A 95 1.25 2.88 -1.03
CA LEU A 95 0.42 2.78 0.17
C LEU A 95 1.32 2.38 1.35
N THR A 96 1.33 3.17 2.41
CA THR A 96 2.03 2.84 3.64
C THR A 96 1.05 2.29 4.66
N ILE A 97 1.34 1.11 5.21
CA ILE A 97 0.59 0.49 6.30
C ILE A 97 1.54 0.45 7.51
N THR A 98 1.16 1.15 8.59
CA THR A 98 1.97 1.29 9.80
C THR A 98 1.29 0.57 10.95
N ALA A 99 1.98 -0.35 11.63
CA ALA A 99 1.51 -0.90 12.89
C ALA A 99 1.52 0.19 13.96
N GLU A 100 0.43 0.32 14.71
CA GLU A 100 0.35 1.29 15.79
C GLU A 100 1.16 0.86 17.01
N ASP A 101 1.82 1.82 17.66
CA ASP A 101 2.50 1.57 18.93
C ASP A 101 1.50 1.19 20.02
N LYS A 102 1.88 0.24 20.86
CA LYS A 102 1.09 -0.25 21.99
C LYS A 102 1.96 -0.31 23.23
N SER A 103 1.31 -0.41 24.40
CA SER A 103 2.00 -0.64 25.65
C SER A 103 1.24 -1.65 26.51
N VAL A 104 1.99 -2.37 27.36
CA VAL A 104 1.49 -3.39 28.26
C VAL A 104 2.34 -3.35 29.53
N THR A 105 1.81 -3.83 30.66
CA THR A 105 2.55 -4.02 31.90
C THR A 105 3.17 -5.40 31.91
N TYR A 106 4.34 -5.56 32.48
CA TYR A 106 4.99 -6.87 32.67
C TYR A 106 4.03 -7.91 33.28
N GLY A 107 3.93 -9.05 32.62
CA GLY A 107 3.07 -10.17 33.02
C GLY A 107 1.66 -10.15 32.45
N GLU A 108 1.22 -9.06 31.82
CA GLU A 108 -0.10 -8.97 31.16
C GLU A 108 -0.08 -9.62 29.76
N GLU A 109 -1.26 -9.98 29.26
CA GLU A 109 -1.44 -10.50 27.90
C GLU A 109 -1.15 -9.43 26.85
N ALA A 110 -0.77 -9.86 25.64
CA ALA A 110 -0.54 -8.96 24.53
C ALA A 110 -1.82 -8.17 24.19
N PRO A 111 -1.72 -6.85 23.96
CA PRO A 111 -2.86 -6.05 23.53
C PRO A 111 -3.28 -6.41 22.09
N THR A 112 -4.49 -6.06 21.71
CA THR A 112 -4.92 -6.14 20.30
C THR A 112 -4.11 -5.14 19.49
N TYR A 113 -3.47 -5.62 18.43
CA TYR A 113 -2.73 -4.79 17.48
C TYR A 113 -3.66 -4.20 16.44
N SER A 114 -3.26 -3.04 15.92
CA SER A 114 -4.00 -2.30 14.90
C SER A 114 -3.02 -1.59 13.96
N VAL A 115 -3.51 -1.13 12.80
CA VAL A 115 -2.72 -0.43 11.80
C VAL A 115 -3.35 0.91 11.43
N ALA A 116 -2.51 1.80 10.91
CA ALA A 116 -2.90 3.03 10.25
C ALA A 116 -2.46 2.98 8.79
N TYR A 117 -3.25 3.59 7.90
CA TYR A 117 -3.00 3.64 6.47
C TYR A 117 -2.70 5.06 6.02
N SER A 118 -1.78 5.20 5.06
CA SER A 118 -1.45 6.47 4.43
C SER A 118 -1.12 6.28 2.96
N GLY A 119 -1.72 7.09 2.09
CA GLY A 119 -1.45 7.08 0.65
C GLY A 119 -2.60 6.58 -0.23
N TRP A 120 -3.78 6.33 0.33
CA TRP A 120 -4.98 6.02 -0.46
C TRP A 120 -5.23 7.05 -1.56
N LYS A 121 -5.70 6.61 -2.71
CA LYS A 121 -6.09 7.45 -3.84
C LYS A 121 -7.59 7.47 -4.00
N ALA A 122 -8.12 8.61 -4.42
CA ALA A 122 -9.56 8.84 -4.63
C ALA A 122 -10.42 8.34 -3.44
N GLN A 123 -11.30 7.39 -3.69
CA GLN A 123 -12.21 6.79 -2.69
C GLN A 123 -11.74 5.40 -2.21
N ASP A 124 -10.50 5.01 -2.51
CA ASP A 124 -9.97 3.71 -2.09
C ASP A 124 -9.85 3.62 -0.56
N ASN A 125 -10.03 2.41 -0.08
CA ASN A 125 -9.96 2.03 1.33
C ASN A 125 -9.45 0.58 1.45
N GLU A 126 -9.61 -0.03 2.60
CA GLU A 126 -9.17 -1.40 2.89
C GLU A 126 -9.77 -2.47 1.97
N ASP A 127 -10.92 -2.20 1.33
CA ASP A 127 -11.61 -3.16 0.45
C ASP A 127 -10.82 -3.49 -0.83
N VAL A 128 -9.84 -2.64 -1.21
CA VAL A 128 -8.97 -2.92 -2.37
C VAL A 128 -7.77 -3.82 -2.02
N LEU A 129 -7.59 -4.16 -0.73
CA LEU A 129 -6.54 -5.07 -0.28
C LEU A 129 -6.99 -6.53 -0.48
N VAL A 130 -6.03 -7.37 -0.87
CA VAL A 130 -6.21 -8.82 -0.99
C VAL A 130 -5.36 -9.51 0.06
N GLY A 131 -5.96 -10.42 0.83
CA GLY A 131 -5.32 -11.10 1.96
C GLY A 131 -5.81 -10.55 3.31
N GLU A 132 -5.13 -10.92 4.38
CA GLU A 132 -5.41 -10.47 5.74
C GLU A 132 -4.14 -9.93 6.37
N ILE A 133 -4.25 -8.82 7.12
CA ILE A 133 -3.12 -8.28 7.86
C ILE A 133 -2.77 -9.23 8.99
N THR A 134 -1.52 -9.67 9.02
CA THR A 134 -0.95 -10.49 10.07
C THR A 134 0.04 -9.69 10.89
N PHE A 135 0.00 -9.89 12.22
CA PHE A 135 0.91 -9.26 13.17
C PHE A 135 1.88 -10.29 13.74
N GLU A 136 3.14 -9.93 13.80
CA GLU A 136 4.20 -10.74 14.39
C GLU A 136 4.96 -9.91 15.44
N CYS A 137 4.94 -10.38 16.71
CA CYS A 137 5.62 -9.74 17.82
C CYS A 137 6.17 -10.81 18.75
N GLU A 138 7.45 -10.72 19.11
CA GLU A 138 8.12 -11.71 19.96
C GLU A 138 7.73 -11.61 21.46
N TYR A 139 6.79 -10.74 21.81
CA TYR A 139 6.30 -10.58 23.16
C TYR A 139 5.44 -11.77 23.63
N ASN A 140 5.66 -12.20 24.88
CA ASN A 140 4.78 -13.07 25.66
C ASN A 140 4.78 -12.62 27.12
N THR A 141 3.91 -13.17 27.96
CA THR A 141 3.72 -12.76 29.37
C THR A 141 4.97 -12.88 30.25
N ASN A 142 5.98 -13.66 29.85
CA ASN A 142 7.28 -13.80 30.54
C ASN A 142 8.37 -12.88 29.97
N SER A 143 8.05 -12.10 28.93
CA SER A 143 9.01 -11.20 28.31
C SER A 143 9.41 -10.07 29.25
N ASN A 144 10.71 -9.72 29.23
CA ASN A 144 11.23 -8.65 30.07
C ASN A 144 10.65 -7.28 29.71
N VAL A 145 10.75 -6.35 30.65
CA VAL A 145 10.52 -4.91 30.43
C VAL A 145 11.45 -4.44 29.32
N GLY A 146 10.89 -3.72 28.33
CA GLY A 146 11.62 -3.26 27.16
C GLY A 146 10.69 -2.96 25.99
N THR A 147 11.25 -2.94 24.80
CA THR A 147 10.52 -2.69 23.55
C THR A 147 10.63 -3.88 22.61
N TYR A 148 9.51 -4.21 21.97
CA TYR A 148 9.38 -5.32 21.01
C TYR A 148 8.78 -4.77 19.72
N ALA A 149 9.32 -5.16 18.57
CA ALA A 149 8.77 -4.74 17.27
C ALA A 149 7.44 -5.45 17.01
N ILE A 150 6.48 -4.71 16.49
CA ILE A 150 5.21 -5.23 15.96
C ILE A 150 5.34 -5.18 14.44
N ASN A 151 5.69 -6.31 13.83
CA ASN A 151 5.80 -6.44 12.39
C ASN A 151 4.45 -6.76 11.78
N ILE A 152 4.23 -6.31 10.54
CA ILE A 152 3.00 -6.53 9.78
C ILE A 152 3.30 -7.04 8.39
N SER A 153 2.40 -7.86 7.86
CA SER A 153 2.47 -8.43 6.51
C SER A 153 1.10 -8.98 6.09
N GLY A 154 1.04 -9.66 4.95
CA GLY A 154 -0.07 -10.54 4.57
C GLY A 154 -1.07 -9.95 3.58
N VAL A 155 -0.94 -8.69 3.16
CA VAL A 155 -1.82 -8.07 2.17
C VAL A 155 -1.08 -7.58 0.94
N GLU A 156 -1.78 -7.60 -0.19
CA GLU A 156 -1.35 -7.10 -1.48
C GLU A 156 -2.42 -6.20 -2.09
N ALA A 157 -2.07 -5.39 -3.10
CA ALA A 157 -3.02 -4.59 -3.85
C ALA A 157 -2.60 -4.48 -5.33
N GLN A 158 -3.60 -4.46 -6.22
CA GLN A 158 -3.36 -4.36 -7.66
C GLN A 158 -2.70 -3.03 -8.01
N ASN A 159 -3.22 -1.93 -7.48
CA ASN A 159 -2.86 -0.58 -7.86
C ASN A 159 -1.85 0.09 -6.93
N TYR A 160 -1.42 -0.61 -5.86
CA TYR A 160 -0.51 -0.06 -4.87
C TYR A 160 0.75 -0.91 -4.73
N GLU A 161 1.87 -0.23 -4.53
CA GLU A 161 3.07 -0.79 -3.94
C GLU A 161 3.00 -0.55 -2.43
N ILE A 162 2.88 -1.64 -1.65
CA ILE A 162 2.65 -1.55 -0.20
C ILE A 162 3.99 -1.50 0.53
N THR A 163 4.15 -0.50 1.38
CA THR A 163 5.25 -0.37 2.34
C THR A 163 4.73 -0.65 3.73
N PHE A 164 5.28 -1.68 4.38
CA PHE A 164 4.98 -2.01 5.76
C PHE A 164 5.94 -1.29 6.71
N VAL A 165 5.40 -0.66 7.75
CA VAL A 165 6.16 0.01 8.81
C VAL A 165 5.81 -0.63 10.14
N SER A 166 6.82 -1.14 10.83
CA SER A 166 6.65 -1.78 12.14
C SER A 166 6.32 -0.75 13.21
N GLY A 167 5.43 -1.12 14.13
CA GLY A 167 5.18 -0.41 15.39
C GLY A 167 6.04 -0.96 16.52
N VAL A 168 5.86 -0.41 17.71
CA VAL A 168 6.58 -0.78 18.92
C VAL A 168 5.60 -1.14 20.04
N LEU A 169 5.77 -2.32 20.64
CA LEU A 169 5.15 -2.67 21.91
C LEU A 169 6.12 -2.34 23.04
N THR A 170 5.72 -1.45 23.95
CA THR A 170 6.46 -1.09 25.15
C THR A 170 5.96 -1.89 26.36
N VAL A 171 6.80 -2.72 26.95
CA VAL A 171 6.52 -3.44 28.18
C VAL A 171 7.00 -2.61 29.38
N ASN A 172 6.06 -2.12 30.16
CA ASN A 172 6.30 -1.32 31.35
C ASN A 172 6.52 -2.18 32.59
N LYS A 173 7.19 -1.63 33.60
CA LYS A 173 7.37 -2.32 34.89
C LYS A 173 6.01 -2.50 35.59
N ALA A 174 5.79 -3.68 36.16
CA ALA A 174 4.73 -3.88 37.14
C ALA A 174 5.13 -3.26 38.49
N ASN A 175 4.13 -2.84 39.25
CA ASN A 175 4.33 -2.38 40.61
C ASN A 175 4.61 -3.58 41.53
N ALA A 176 5.58 -3.43 42.43
CA ALA A 176 5.78 -4.40 43.50
C ALA A 176 4.64 -4.31 44.52
N THR A 177 4.19 -5.44 45.02
CA THR A 177 3.15 -5.55 46.03
C THR A 177 3.71 -6.22 47.29
N ILE A 178 3.54 -5.60 48.45
CA ILE A 178 3.87 -6.24 49.72
C ILE A 178 2.82 -7.31 49.99
N THR A 179 3.23 -8.58 50.05
CA THR A 179 2.34 -9.73 50.28
C THR A 179 2.26 -10.11 51.75
N ASN A 180 3.32 -9.78 52.54
CA ASN A 180 3.33 -9.96 53.98
C ASN A 180 4.12 -8.81 54.63
N ASN A 181 3.46 -8.06 55.52
CA ASN A 181 4.12 -7.02 56.29
C ASN A 181 4.93 -7.65 57.44
N PRO A 182 6.18 -7.17 57.69
CA PRO A 182 6.90 -7.56 58.89
C PRO A 182 6.16 -7.08 60.12
N ASN A 183 6.12 -7.92 61.15
CA ASN A 183 5.52 -7.57 62.44
C ASN A 183 6.55 -7.59 63.55
N ALA A 184 6.39 -6.81 64.59
CA ALA A 184 7.22 -6.86 65.75
C ALA A 184 7.10 -8.21 66.46
N ILE A 185 8.22 -8.77 66.93
CA ILE A 185 8.25 -9.94 67.80
C ILE A 185 8.14 -9.35 69.22
N ASN A 186 7.01 -9.65 69.89
CA ASN A 186 6.74 -9.19 71.24
C ASN A 186 7.30 -10.16 72.28
N ASP A 187 7.37 -9.67 73.52
CA ASP A 187 7.79 -10.45 74.71
C ASP A 187 9.23 -11.01 74.65
N LEU A 188 10.12 -10.30 73.90
CA LEU A 188 11.55 -10.65 73.93
C LEU A 188 12.17 -10.38 75.28
N VAL A 189 12.91 -11.40 75.77
CA VAL A 189 13.64 -11.31 77.05
C VAL A 189 15.14 -11.29 76.77
N TYR A 190 15.86 -10.43 77.51
CA TYR A 190 17.32 -10.36 77.39
C TYR A 190 17.98 -11.75 77.60
N SER A 191 18.71 -12.18 76.57
CA SER A 191 19.39 -13.50 76.56
C SER A 191 20.91 -13.41 76.54
N GLY A 192 21.48 -12.23 76.35
CA GLY A 192 22.92 -12.01 76.09
C GLY A 192 23.35 -12.32 74.65
N GLU A 193 22.43 -12.75 73.78
CA GLU A 193 22.66 -13.05 72.41
C GLU A 193 21.85 -12.13 71.50
N GLU A 194 22.23 -12.04 70.20
CA GLU A 194 21.48 -11.30 69.18
C GLU A 194 20.09 -11.93 68.96
N GLN A 195 19.06 -11.13 68.94
CA GLN A 195 17.66 -11.56 68.75
C GLN A 195 17.02 -10.83 67.58
N THR A 196 16.23 -11.57 66.80
CA THR A 196 15.39 -11.02 65.72
C THR A 196 14.26 -10.23 66.36
N LEU A 197 14.09 -8.94 65.92
CA LEU A 197 13.08 -8.02 66.48
C LEU A 197 11.78 -7.97 65.71
N ILE A 198 11.82 -8.38 64.45
CA ILE A 198 10.65 -8.39 63.54
C ILE A 198 10.59 -9.70 62.78
N THR A 199 9.39 -10.07 62.36
CA THR A 199 9.20 -11.17 61.43
C THR A 199 9.65 -10.76 60.05
N GLU A 200 9.98 -11.70 59.20
CA GLU A 200 10.33 -11.46 57.79
C GLU A 200 9.07 -10.99 57.02
N GLY A 201 9.24 -9.93 56.26
CA GLY A 201 8.22 -9.49 55.28
C GLY A 201 8.45 -10.14 53.93
N SER A 202 7.45 -10.12 53.08
CA SER A 202 7.57 -10.57 51.70
C SER A 202 6.90 -9.59 50.74
N ALA A 203 7.44 -9.53 49.50
CA ALA A 203 6.87 -8.74 48.42
C ALA A 203 6.90 -9.54 47.12
N GLU A 204 5.96 -9.35 46.28
CA GLU A 204 5.91 -9.83 44.91
C GLU A 204 6.32 -8.71 43.97
N GLY A 205 7.13 -9.02 42.92
CA GLY A 205 7.61 -8.01 41.95
C GLY A 205 8.73 -7.11 42.48
N GLY A 206 9.28 -7.36 43.68
CA GLY A 206 10.39 -6.62 44.31
C GLY A 206 11.19 -7.44 45.31
N LYS A 207 12.27 -6.81 45.82
CA LYS A 207 13.05 -7.35 46.94
C LYS A 207 12.79 -6.54 48.19
#